data_f107df2e78405457c95b949e0579177b
#
_entry.id   f107df2e78405457c95b949e0579177b
#
_cell.length_a   1.000
_cell.length_b   1.000
_cell.length_c   1.000
_cell.angle_alpha   90.00
_cell.angle_beta   90.00
_cell.angle_gamma   90.00
#
_symmetry.space_group_name_H-M   'P 1'
#
loop_
_entity.id
_entity.type
_entity.pdbx_description
1 polymer ?
#
loop_
_entity_poly.entity_id
_entity_poly.type
_entity_poly.pdbx_seq_one_letter_code
_entity_poly.pdbx_strand_id
1 'polypeptide(L)'
;MKNYIIESLIIAVGLFLIGLFLKNGLDGFANKDRVVNVKGLAEMEVKANKVTWPLMYKEIGNDLNSLYNKINSTNKTIVDFLKENGLEENEITVNAPEIIDMNAERYSSNQSNYRYNVTQVITVASSKVDLVRHLINEQSELLKQGIAITSGDYMYRVQYEYTDLNSIKPQMIEEATKNART
;
A
#
# COMPACT_ATOMS: atom_id res chain seq x y z
N MET A 1 -88.72 -15.73 15.54
CA MET A 1 -87.62 -14.81 15.40
C MET A 1 -86.34 -15.58 15.28
N LYS A 2 -85.70 -15.57 14.11
CA LYS A 2 -84.42 -16.24 13.94
C LYS A 2 -83.40 -15.65 14.89
N ASN A 3 -82.61 -16.51 15.52
CA ASN A 3 -81.64 -16.06 16.50
C ASN A 3 -80.42 -15.42 15.82
N TYR A 4 -80.58 -14.22 15.22
CA TYR A 4 -79.50 -13.44 14.61
C TYR A 4 -78.38 -13.13 15.61
N ILE A 5 -78.68 -13.28 16.92
CA ILE A 5 -77.66 -13.04 17.99
C ILE A 5 -76.54 -14.08 17.92
N ILE A 6 -76.84 -15.36 17.60
CA ILE A 6 -75.81 -16.40 17.50
C ILE A 6 -74.91 -16.15 16.25
N GLU A 7 -75.55 -15.79 15.10
CA GLU A 7 -74.86 -15.49 13.89
C GLU A 7 -73.92 -14.27 14.02
N SER A 8 -74.40 -13.20 14.69
CA SER A 8 -73.60 -12.01 14.95
C SER A 8 -72.46 -12.29 15.93
N LEU A 9 -72.64 -13.15 16.92
CA LEU A 9 -71.56 -13.55 17.84
C LEU A 9 -70.43 -14.31 17.14
N ILE A 10 -70.78 -15.25 16.23
CA ILE A 10 -69.83 -16.02 15.45
C ILE A 10 -68.99 -15.09 14.57
N ILE A 11 -69.63 -14.13 13.90
CA ILE A 11 -68.98 -13.14 13.10
C ILE A 11 -68.02 -12.26 13.95
N ALA A 12 -68.47 -11.80 15.11
CA ALA A 12 -67.66 -10.98 16.01
C ALA A 12 -66.43 -11.75 16.51
N VAL A 13 -66.53 -13.00 16.87
CA VAL A 13 -65.42 -13.89 17.27
C VAL A 13 -64.46 -14.11 16.10
N GLY A 14 -64.99 -14.34 14.90
CA GLY A 14 -64.17 -14.50 13.70
C GLY A 14 -63.35 -13.27 13.38
N LEU A 15 -63.94 -12.06 13.43
CA LEU A 15 -63.22 -10.79 13.22
C LEU A 15 -62.20 -10.55 14.31
N PHE A 16 -62.48 -10.86 15.55
CA PHE A 16 -61.53 -10.74 16.66
C PHE A 16 -60.32 -11.63 16.50
N LEU A 17 -60.54 -12.89 16.10
CA LEU A 17 -59.44 -13.85 15.80
C LEU A 17 -58.57 -13.36 14.63
N ILE A 18 -59.19 -12.89 13.55
CA ILE A 18 -58.46 -12.29 12.43
C ILE A 18 -57.58 -11.11 12.88
N GLY A 19 -58.14 -10.21 13.72
CA GLY A 19 -57.40 -9.08 14.29
C GLY A 19 -56.20 -9.52 15.14
N LEU A 20 -56.35 -10.61 15.94
CA LEU A 20 -55.22 -11.16 16.71
C LEU A 20 -54.16 -11.79 15.84
N PHE A 21 -54.52 -12.53 14.80
CA PHE A 21 -53.54 -13.13 13.87
C PHE A 21 -52.82 -12.06 13.05
N LEU A 22 -53.53 -11.04 12.59
CA LEU A 22 -52.92 -9.89 11.90
C LEU A 22 -51.93 -9.14 12.80
N LYS A 23 -52.31 -8.85 14.03
CA LYS A 23 -51.41 -8.21 14.99
C LYS A 23 -50.13 -9.01 15.20
N ASN A 24 -50.26 -10.31 15.51
CA ASN A 24 -49.11 -11.20 15.72
C ASN A 24 -48.24 -11.34 14.47
N GLY A 25 -48.85 -11.38 13.28
CA GLY A 25 -48.13 -11.41 12.00
C GLY A 25 -47.36 -10.11 11.73
N LEU A 26 -47.97 -8.96 11.97
CA LEU A 26 -47.33 -7.64 11.80
C LEU A 26 -46.21 -7.41 12.83
N ASP A 27 -46.42 -7.81 14.08
CA ASP A 27 -45.36 -7.71 15.11
C ASP A 27 -44.17 -8.61 14.78
N GLY A 28 -44.42 -9.81 14.24
CA GLY A 28 -43.35 -10.70 13.74
C GLY A 28 -42.62 -10.13 12.54
N PHE A 29 -43.29 -9.39 11.68
CA PHE A 29 -42.69 -8.75 10.51
C PHE A 29 -41.90 -7.47 10.88
N ALA A 30 -42.46 -6.66 11.76
CA ALA A 30 -41.84 -5.42 12.22
C ALA A 30 -40.57 -5.62 13.07
N ASN A 31 -40.48 -6.77 13.76
CA ASN A 31 -39.35 -7.11 14.61
C ASN A 31 -38.25 -7.93 13.90
N LYS A 32 -38.48 -8.34 12.65
CA LYS A 32 -37.60 -9.26 11.93
C LYS A 32 -36.24 -8.65 11.52
N ASP A 33 -36.14 -7.35 11.40
CA ASP A 33 -35.00 -6.67 10.80
C ASP A 33 -34.36 -5.57 11.69
N ARG A 34 -34.46 -5.70 13.02
CA ARG A 34 -33.68 -4.82 13.91
C ARG A 34 -32.24 -5.30 14.03
N VAL A 35 -31.54 -5.33 12.90
CA VAL A 35 -30.11 -5.58 12.87
C VAL A 35 -29.38 -4.25 12.89
N VAL A 36 -28.60 -4.03 13.92
CA VAL A 36 -27.68 -2.88 13.98
C VAL A 36 -26.35 -3.34 13.47
N ASN A 37 -25.92 -2.79 12.33
CA ASN A 37 -24.58 -3.01 11.81
C ASN A 37 -23.62 -2.04 12.50
N VAL A 38 -22.76 -2.56 13.34
CA VAL A 38 -21.69 -1.81 14.00
C VAL A 38 -20.34 -2.13 13.36
N LYS A 39 -19.46 -1.12 13.28
CA LYS A 39 -18.09 -1.28 12.80
C LYS A 39 -17.15 -0.99 13.95
N GLY A 40 -16.28 -1.92 14.27
CA GLY A 40 -15.16 -1.69 15.18
C GLY A 40 -13.88 -1.44 14.43
N LEU A 41 -13.02 -0.60 14.97
CA LEU A 41 -11.66 -0.34 14.49
C LEU A 41 -10.67 -0.95 15.47
N ALA A 42 -9.63 -1.59 14.95
CA ALA A 42 -8.45 -1.95 15.71
C ALA A 42 -7.21 -1.42 14.98
N GLU A 43 -6.28 -0.86 15.74
CA GLU A 43 -5.00 -0.36 15.25
C GLU A 43 -3.89 -1.02 16.05
N MET A 44 -2.82 -1.41 15.36
CA MET A 44 -1.66 -2.04 15.98
C MET A 44 -0.38 -1.46 15.38
N GLU A 45 0.52 -1.02 16.23
CA GLU A 45 1.87 -0.62 15.82
C GLU A 45 2.77 -1.85 15.74
N VAL A 46 3.37 -2.07 14.57
CA VAL A 46 4.30 -3.17 14.33
C VAL A 46 5.59 -2.64 13.70
N LYS A 47 6.71 -3.27 14.04
CA LYS A 47 7.99 -2.94 13.39
C LYS A 47 8.00 -3.54 11.99
N ALA A 48 8.43 -2.75 11.00
CA ALA A 48 8.67 -3.26 9.66
C ALA A 48 9.71 -4.39 9.68
N ASN A 49 9.46 -5.42 8.90
CA ASN A 49 10.38 -6.56 8.73
C ASN A 49 10.96 -6.65 7.32
N LYS A 50 10.59 -5.69 6.46
CA LYS A 50 11.13 -5.55 5.11
C LYS A 50 11.26 -4.07 4.78
N VAL A 51 12.33 -3.74 4.07
CA VAL A 51 12.57 -2.40 3.53
C VAL A 51 12.90 -2.49 2.05
N THR A 52 12.35 -1.57 1.28
CA THR A 52 12.68 -1.36 -0.13
C THR A 52 13.23 0.05 -0.27
N TRP A 53 14.49 0.13 -0.69
CA TRP A 53 15.21 1.40 -0.85
C TRP A 53 15.69 1.55 -2.28
N PRO A 54 15.07 2.41 -3.10
CA PRO A 54 15.53 2.74 -4.42
C PRO A 54 16.59 3.85 -4.36
N LEU A 55 17.78 3.58 -4.90
CA LEU A 55 18.84 4.54 -5.13
C LEU A 55 18.76 5.00 -6.58
N MET A 56 18.27 6.21 -6.81
CA MET A 56 18.16 6.79 -8.14
C MET A 56 19.26 7.81 -8.37
N TYR A 57 19.89 7.76 -9.51
CA TYR A 57 20.80 8.80 -9.99
C TYR A 57 20.59 9.08 -11.48
N LYS A 58 21.06 10.24 -11.93
CA LYS A 58 20.92 10.68 -13.33
C LYS A 58 22.27 11.00 -13.92
N GLU A 59 22.46 10.64 -15.18
CA GLU A 59 23.61 11.00 -15.99
C GLU A 59 23.15 11.66 -17.28
N ILE A 60 23.85 12.70 -17.68
CA ILE A 60 23.56 13.46 -18.89
C ILE A 60 24.79 13.49 -19.80
N GLY A 61 24.57 13.48 -21.11
CA GLY A 61 25.67 13.51 -22.08
C GLY A 61 25.18 13.49 -23.53
N ASN A 62 26.16 13.54 -24.44
CA ASN A 62 25.90 13.59 -25.89
C ASN A 62 26.30 12.28 -26.59
N ASP A 63 27.03 11.39 -25.92
CA ASP A 63 27.50 10.11 -26.46
C ASP A 63 27.03 8.95 -25.59
N LEU A 64 26.25 8.04 -26.20
CA LEU A 64 25.67 6.90 -25.49
C LEU A 64 26.71 5.90 -24.98
N ASN A 65 27.80 5.69 -25.70
CA ASN A 65 28.83 4.75 -25.28
C ASN A 65 29.55 5.26 -24.03
N SER A 66 29.86 6.56 -24.01
CA SER A 66 30.44 7.21 -22.84
C SER A 66 29.52 7.15 -21.63
N LEU A 67 28.22 7.42 -21.83
CA LEU A 67 27.19 7.30 -20.78
C LEU A 67 27.06 5.88 -20.26
N TYR A 68 27.04 4.89 -21.15
CA TYR A 68 26.98 3.49 -20.78
C TYR A 68 28.15 3.08 -19.86
N ASN A 69 29.37 3.44 -20.26
CA ASN A 69 30.57 3.16 -19.45
C ASN A 69 30.51 3.85 -18.07
N LYS A 70 30.06 5.09 -18.04
CA LYS A 70 29.89 5.85 -16.80
C LYS A 70 28.86 5.22 -15.89
N ILE A 71 27.69 4.85 -16.42
CA ILE A 71 26.61 4.19 -15.66
C ILE A 71 27.11 2.86 -15.09
N ASN A 72 27.79 2.03 -15.88
CA ASN A 72 28.33 0.77 -15.40
C ASN A 72 29.36 0.97 -14.27
N SER A 73 30.25 1.95 -14.40
CA SER A 73 31.21 2.28 -13.36
C SER A 73 30.50 2.76 -12.08
N THR A 74 29.51 3.65 -12.21
CA THR A 74 28.72 4.16 -11.08
C THR A 74 27.91 3.05 -10.41
N ASN A 75 27.25 2.17 -11.20
CA ASN A 75 26.53 1.02 -10.69
C ASN A 75 27.45 0.11 -9.86
N LYS A 76 28.65 -0.19 -10.40
CA LYS A 76 29.62 -1.01 -9.69
C LYS A 76 29.99 -0.38 -8.35
N THR A 77 30.32 0.91 -8.34
CA THR A 77 30.68 1.63 -7.10
C THR A 77 29.56 1.57 -6.06
N ILE A 78 28.29 1.78 -6.47
CA ILE A 78 27.14 1.71 -5.55
C ILE A 78 26.96 0.29 -5.04
N VAL A 79 27.03 -0.74 -5.90
CA VAL A 79 26.88 -2.15 -5.52
C VAL A 79 27.99 -2.57 -4.57
N ASP A 80 29.25 -2.19 -4.85
CA ASP A 80 30.39 -2.48 -3.99
C ASP A 80 30.22 -1.83 -2.61
N PHE A 81 29.81 -0.55 -2.55
CA PHE A 81 29.48 0.14 -1.30
C PHE A 81 28.41 -0.61 -0.49
N LEU A 82 27.33 -1.05 -1.13
CA LEU A 82 26.25 -1.78 -0.47
C LEU A 82 26.71 -3.14 0.08
N LYS A 83 27.52 -3.88 -0.69
CA LYS A 83 28.07 -5.17 -0.31
C LYS A 83 29.10 -5.05 0.83
N GLU A 84 30.00 -4.10 0.78
CA GLU A 84 30.98 -3.82 1.83
C GLU A 84 30.32 -3.48 3.16
N ASN A 85 29.13 -2.90 3.10
CA ASN A 85 28.32 -2.56 4.27
C ASN A 85 27.32 -3.66 4.69
N GLY A 86 27.46 -4.89 4.21
CA GLY A 86 26.77 -6.07 4.73
C GLY A 86 25.47 -6.46 4.03
N LEU A 87 25.17 -5.88 2.86
CA LEU A 87 24.08 -6.34 1.99
C LEU A 87 24.55 -7.47 1.08
N GLU A 88 23.67 -8.43 0.83
CA GLU A 88 23.91 -9.56 -0.04
C GLU A 88 23.52 -9.24 -1.49
N GLU A 89 24.07 -9.96 -2.44
CA GLU A 89 23.81 -9.73 -3.86
C GLU A 89 22.33 -9.95 -4.24
N ASN A 90 21.68 -10.91 -3.59
CA ASN A 90 20.25 -11.18 -3.77
C ASN A 90 19.32 -10.09 -3.23
N GLU A 91 19.83 -9.18 -2.38
CA GLU A 91 19.11 -8.03 -1.83
C GLU A 91 19.25 -6.80 -2.74
N ILE A 92 20.12 -6.83 -3.77
CA ILE A 92 20.44 -5.69 -4.62
C ILE A 92 20.02 -6.01 -6.07
N THR A 93 19.22 -5.14 -6.66
CA THR A 93 18.78 -5.26 -8.06
C THR A 93 19.19 -4.01 -8.83
N VAL A 94 20.01 -4.16 -9.85
CA VAL A 94 20.32 -3.09 -10.81
C VAL A 94 19.24 -3.12 -11.89
N ASN A 95 18.38 -2.11 -11.92
CA ASN A 95 17.28 -2.03 -12.88
C ASN A 95 17.82 -1.60 -14.27
N ALA A 96 17.03 -1.82 -15.32
CA ALA A 96 17.34 -1.26 -16.63
C ALA A 96 17.31 0.26 -16.59
N PRO A 97 18.26 0.98 -17.21
CA PRO A 97 18.26 2.43 -17.27
C PRO A 97 17.13 2.94 -18.17
N GLU A 98 16.53 4.05 -17.78
CA GLU A 98 15.62 4.83 -18.60
C GLU A 98 16.41 5.90 -19.35
N ILE A 99 16.26 5.96 -20.68
CA ILE A 99 17.01 6.88 -21.55
C ILE A 99 16.02 7.79 -22.27
N ILE A 100 16.18 9.10 -22.10
CA ILE A 100 15.41 10.11 -22.80
C ILE A 100 16.35 10.81 -23.81
N ASP A 101 16.01 10.75 -25.11
CA ASP A 101 16.64 11.57 -26.15
C ASP A 101 15.91 12.92 -26.22
N MET A 102 16.51 13.94 -25.64
CA MET A 102 15.93 15.29 -25.57
C MET A 102 15.70 15.92 -26.94
N ASN A 103 16.41 15.47 -27.98
CA ASN A 103 16.21 15.97 -29.35
C ASN A 103 15.02 15.27 -30.05
N ALA A 104 14.60 14.10 -29.57
CA ALA A 104 13.44 13.39 -30.11
C ALA A 104 12.12 13.87 -29.50
N GLU A 105 12.16 14.56 -28.37
CA GLU A 105 10.96 15.10 -27.72
C GLU A 105 10.45 16.36 -28.41
N ARG A 106 9.27 16.26 -29.03
CA ARG A 106 8.64 17.33 -29.83
C ARG A 106 8.27 18.61 -29.06
N TYR A 107 8.23 18.58 -27.73
CA TYR A 107 7.71 19.66 -26.89
C TYR A 107 8.73 20.22 -25.88
N SER A 108 10.00 19.85 -25.99
CA SER A 108 10.99 20.46 -25.11
C SER A 108 11.35 21.85 -25.62
N SER A 109 10.76 22.87 -25.02
CA SER A 109 11.11 24.28 -25.25
C SER A 109 12.48 24.66 -24.67
N ASN A 110 13.14 23.77 -23.94
CA ASN A 110 14.46 23.98 -23.38
C ASN A 110 15.52 23.39 -24.32
N GLN A 111 16.34 24.25 -24.92
CA GLN A 111 17.58 23.84 -25.53
C GLN A 111 18.53 23.29 -24.45
N SER A 112 18.43 21.97 -24.19
CA SER A 112 19.41 21.30 -23.36
C SER A 112 20.73 21.23 -24.11
N ASN A 113 21.84 21.55 -23.43
CA ASN A 113 23.18 21.37 -23.99
C ASN A 113 23.56 19.88 -24.14
N TYR A 114 22.72 18.99 -23.61
CA TYR A 114 22.93 17.54 -23.63
C TYR A 114 21.76 16.86 -24.32
N ARG A 115 22.11 15.88 -25.18
CA ARG A 115 21.13 15.12 -25.96
C ARG A 115 20.44 14.04 -25.15
N TYR A 116 21.19 13.34 -24.31
CA TYR A 116 20.67 12.20 -23.55
C TYR A 116 20.59 12.51 -22.06
N ASN A 117 19.47 12.16 -21.47
CA ASN A 117 19.27 12.11 -20.03
C ASN A 117 18.97 10.65 -19.65
N VAL A 118 19.81 10.06 -18.82
CA VAL A 118 19.68 8.69 -18.37
C VAL A 118 19.39 8.67 -16.89
N THR A 119 18.28 8.02 -16.53
CA THR A 119 17.90 7.73 -15.15
C THR A 119 18.22 6.28 -14.84
N GLN A 120 19.04 6.06 -13.83
CA GLN A 120 19.36 4.71 -13.33
C GLN A 120 18.84 4.54 -11.93
N VAL A 121 18.29 3.35 -11.65
CA VAL A 121 17.80 2.97 -10.34
C VAL A 121 18.43 1.66 -9.91
N ILE A 122 18.97 1.62 -8.71
CA ILE A 122 19.38 0.40 -8.02
C ILE A 122 18.43 0.21 -6.85
N THR A 123 17.76 -0.92 -6.79
CA THR A 123 16.78 -1.22 -5.74
C THR A 123 17.37 -2.18 -4.73
N VAL A 124 17.40 -1.78 -3.47
CA VAL A 124 17.71 -2.65 -2.33
C VAL A 124 16.40 -3.14 -1.73
N ALA A 125 16.23 -4.46 -1.62
CA ALA A 125 15.09 -5.09 -0.96
C ALA A 125 15.60 -6.07 0.09
N SER A 126 15.49 -5.71 1.38
CA SER A 126 16.13 -6.45 2.47
C SER A 126 15.19 -6.60 3.68
N SER A 127 15.40 -7.67 4.43
CA SER A 127 14.83 -7.86 5.77
C SER A 127 15.66 -7.20 6.88
N LYS A 128 16.89 -6.75 6.57
CA LYS A 128 17.82 -6.08 7.49
C LYS A 128 17.47 -4.60 7.63
N VAL A 129 16.25 -4.32 8.13
CA VAL A 129 15.66 -2.95 8.15
C VAL A 129 16.56 -1.94 8.84
N ASP A 130 17.14 -2.28 9.98
CA ASP A 130 17.99 -1.35 10.74
C ASP A 130 19.31 -1.08 10.03
N LEU A 131 19.89 -2.08 9.36
CA LEU A 131 21.08 -1.91 8.53
C LEU A 131 20.81 -0.94 7.37
N VAL A 132 19.73 -1.18 6.62
CA VAL A 132 19.40 -0.30 5.48
C VAL A 132 19.11 1.12 5.95
N ARG A 133 18.44 1.30 7.10
CA ARG A 133 18.22 2.63 7.69
C ARG A 133 19.54 3.34 7.99
N HIS A 134 20.53 2.62 8.49
CA HIS A 134 21.88 3.17 8.73
C HIS A 134 22.52 3.58 7.41
N LEU A 135 22.50 2.73 6.40
CA LEU A 135 23.09 3.01 5.08
C LEU A 135 22.43 4.21 4.37
N ILE A 136 21.11 4.40 4.53
CA ILE A 136 20.42 5.60 4.02
C ILE A 136 21.03 6.87 4.61
N ASN A 137 21.41 6.88 5.88
CA ASN A 137 22.06 8.03 6.49
C ASN A 137 23.51 8.20 6.03
N GLU A 138 24.17 7.11 5.64
CA GLU A 138 25.54 7.11 5.14
C GLU A 138 25.67 7.28 3.63
N GLN A 139 24.57 7.46 2.90
CA GLN A 139 24.60 7.68 1.44
C GLN A 139 25.47 8.91 1.03
N SER A 140 25.79 9.79 1.96
CA SER A 140 26.73 10.89 1.74
C SER A 140 28.15 10.42 1.36
N GLU A 141 28.53 9.18 1.69
CA GLU A 141 29.81 8.60 1.27
C GLU A 141 29.85 8.40 -0.26
N LEU A 142 28.71 8.06 -0.88
CA LEU A 142 28.59 8.00 -2.35
C LEU A 142 28.76 9.39 -2.97
N LEU A 143 28.30 10.45 -2.31
CA LEU A 143 28.50 11.81 -2.78
C LEU A 143 29.99 12.20 -2.80
N LYS A 144 30.78 11.75 -1.81
CA LYS A 144 32.24 11.95 -1.80
C LYS A 144 32.93 11.29 -2.99
N GLN A 145 32.33 10.23 -3.53
CA GLN A 145 32.80 9.53 -4.74
C GLN A 145 32.24 10.15 -6.03
N GLY A 146 31.56 11.30 -5.94
CA GLY A 146 30.97 12.00 -7.07
C GLY A 146 29.62 11.46 -7.54
N ILE A 147 28.99 10.59 -6.76
CA ILE A 147 27.69 9.99 -7.09
C ILE A 147 26.58 10.72 -6.34
N ALA A 148 25.76 11.46 -7.07
CA ALA A 148 24.63 12.19 -6.51
C ALA A 148 23.35 11.32 -6.56
N ILE A 149 23.00 10.69 -5.44
CA ILE A 149 21.73 10.01 -5.32
C ILE A 149 20.61 11.05 -5.21
N THR A 150 19.64 10.95 -6.11
CA THR A 150 18.50 11.86 -6.14
C THR A 150 17.38 11.26 -5.28
N SER A 151 17.00 11.98 -4.24
CA SER A 151 15.84 11.68 -3.41
C SER A 151 14.75 12.71 -3.66
N GLY A 152 13.50 12.31 -3.73
CA GLY A 152 12.41 13.28 -3.77
C GLY A 152 11.34 13.04 -4.83
N ASP A 153 11.50 12.10 -5.73
CA ASP A 153 10.41 11.65 -6.56
C ASP A 153 9.49 10.73 -5.75
N TYR A 154 8.18 10.94 -5.87
CA TYR A 154 7.18 10.13 -5.17
C TYR A 154 7.33 8.62 -5.46
N MET A 155 7.76 8.28 -6.67
CA MET A 155 7.94 6.89 -7.11
C MET A 155 9.15 6.19 -6.50
N TYR A 156 10.15 6.96 -6.04
CA TYR A 156 11.44 6.41 -5.55
C TYR A 156 11.64 6.68 -4.06
N ARG A 157 10.59 6.46 -3.26
CA ARG A 157 10.65 6.59 -1.80
C ARG A 157 11.06 5.29 -1.13
N VAL A 158 11.76 5.41 -0.02
CA VAL A 158 12.00 4.27 0.87
C VAL A 158 10.67 3.78 1.42
N GLN A 159 10.43 2.49 1.29
CA GLN A 159 9.22 1.83 1.78
C GLN A 159 9.58 0.85 2.89
N TYR A 160 8.87 0.94 3.99
CA TYR A 160 8.97 0.02 5.11
C TYR A 160 7.68 -0.78 5.19
N GLU A 161 7.79 -2.10 5.17
CA GLU A 161 6.66 -3.01 5.11
C GLU A 161 6.72 -4.02 6.25
N TYR A 162 5.54 -4.39 6.75
CA TYR A 162 5.37 -5.55 7.59
C TYR A 162 4.67 -6.63 6.78
N THR A 163 5.39 -7.71 6.45
CA THR A 163 4.91 -8.75 5.52
C THR A 163 4.14 -9.87 6.20
N ASP A 164 4.24 -10.01 7.55
CA ASP A 164 3.59 -11.07 8.30
C ASP A 164 2.24 -10.63 8.91
N LEU A 165 1.42 -9.97 8.09
CA LEU A 165 0.11 -9.46 8.52
C LEU A 165 -0.82 -10.58 9.03
N ASN A 166 -0.69 -11.81 8.50
CA ASN A 166 -1.53 -12.92 8.89
C ASN A 166 -1.31 -13.37 10.34
N SER A 167 -0.14 -13.15 10.91
CA SER A 167 0.16 -13.49 12.30
C SER A 167 -0.60 -12.61 13.30
N ILE A 168 -0.82 -11.33 12.95
CA ILE A 168 -1.49 -10.35 13.83
C ILE A 168 -2.97 -10.18 13.53
N LYS A 169 -3.43 -10.60 12.36
CA LYS A 169 -4.81 -10.44 11.90
C LYS A 169 -5.87 -11.01 12.86
N PRO A 170 -5.70 -12.21 13.47
CA PRO A 170 -6.67 -12.73 14.43
C PRO A 170 -6.85 -11.82 15.64
N GLN A 171 -5.76 -11.31 16.20
CA GLN A 171 -5.78 -10.38 17.34
C GLN A 171 -6.47 -9.06 16.97
N MET A 172 -6.18 -8.51 15.81
CA MET A 172 -6.83 -7.28 15.33
C MET A 172 -8.34 -7.47 15.13
N ILE A 173 -8.77 -8.64 14.61
CA ILE A 173 -10.20 -8.93 14.45
C ILE A 173 -10.90 -9.05 15.81
N GLU A 174 -10.26 -9.69 16.78
CA GLU A 174 -10.80 -9.80 18.14
C GLU A 174 -10.98 -8.42 18.77
N GLU A 175 -9.97 -7.57 18.69
CA GLU A 175 -10.00 -6.21 19.23
C GLU A 175 -11.05 -5.34 18.52
N ALA A 176 -11.10 -5.37 17.19
CA ALA A 176 -12.12 -4.67 16.42
C ALA A 176 -13.54 -5.13 16.80
N THR A 177 -13.73 -6.43 17.00
CA THR A 177 -15.03 -7.00 17.42
C THR A 177 -15.41 -6.54 18.82
N LYS A 178 -14.45 -6.46 19.73
CA LYS A 178 -14.67 -5.96 21.09
C LYS A 178 -15.06 -4.48 21.07
N ASN A 179 -14.34 -3.67 20.29
CA ASN A 179 -14.60 -2.22 20.16
C ASN A 179 -15.94 -1.94 19.46
N ALA A 180 -16.43 -2.86 18.61
CA ALA A 180 -17.76 -2.72 18.01
C ALA A 180 -18.91 -2.98 19.00
N ARG A 181 -18.65 -3.65 20.13
CA ARG A 181 -19.68 -4.00 21.14
C ARG A 181 -19.80 -2.98 22.27
N THR A 182 -18.85 -2.06 22.39
CA THR A 182 -18.86 -0.97 23.36
C THR A 182 -19.61 0.23 22.84
#